data_f2d42d4cfa51cb10f4ee832d4e609b16
#
_entry.id   f2d42d4cfa51cb10f4ee832d4e609b16
#
_cell.length_a   1.000
_cell.length_b   1.000
_cell.length_c   1.000
_cell.angle_alpha   90.00
_cell.angle_beta   90.00
_cell.angle_gamma   90.00
#
_symmetry.space_group_name_H-M   'P 1'
#
loop_
_entity.id
_entity.type
_entity.pdbx_description
1 polymer ?
#
loop_
_entity_poly.entity_id
_entity_poly.type
_entity_poly.pdbx_seq_one_letter_code
_entity_poly.pdbx_strand_id
1 'polypeptide(L)'
;MKVSGELILGGTEINFSGWGLRDHSWGPRFWQSTPSYRWITCNFGDDLGLIITTNGDGIGKGLLQKGQSLEKIEAASIKTEFDSDSGFHKKLDAQLRMENGQVRCLSGTVIGYIPLRNRRSGANTRIGEGMTKYRLDEKLVGYGLSEYLDQAEPT
;
A
#
# COMPACT_ATOMS: atom_id res chain seq x y z
N MET A 1 5.56 1.94 13.59
CA MET A 1 6.72 1.81 14.49
C MET A 1 7.84 2.76 14.04
N LYS A 2 8.63 3.30 14.98
CA LYS A 2 9.85 4.06 14.65
C LYS A 2 10.98 3.10 14.33
N VAL A 3 11.74 3.40 13.29
CA VAL A 3 12.86 2.58 12.80
C VAL A 3 14.07 3.48 12.62
N SER A 4 15.24 3.03 13.07
CA SER A 4 16.52 3.68 12.81
C SER A 4 17.59 2.63 12.57
N GLY A 5 18.59 2.97 11.80
CA GLY A 5 19.68 2.05 11.48
C GLY A 5 20.68 2.65 10.53
N GLU A 6 21.58 1.80 10.11
CA GLU A 6 22.65 2.08 9.16
C GLU A 6 22.49 1.15 7.95
N LEU A 7 22.65 1.70 6.77
CA LEU A 7 22.62 0.98 5.51
C LEU A 7 23.92 1.25 4.75
N ILE A 8 24.55 0.19 4.26
CA ILE A 8 25.70 0.32 3.37
C ILE A 8 25.23 -0.02 1.94
N LEU A 9 25.29 0.96 1.07
CA LEU A 9 24.87 0.81 -0.33
C LEU A 9 26.01 1.25 -1.27
N GLY A 10 26.50 0.32 -2.07
CA GLY A 10 27.60 0.59 -3.00
C GLY A 10 28.87 1.16 -2.33
N GLY A 11 29.15 0.77 -1.09
CA GLY A 11 30.26 1.28 -0.27
C GLY A 11 29.97 2.61 0.44
N THR A 12 28.80 3.18 0.26
CA THR A 12 28.37 4.40 0.96
C THR A 12 27.56 4.04 2.19
N GLU A 13 27.97 4.55 3.34
CA GLU A 13 27.24 4.42 4.61
C GLU A 13 26.14 5.48 4.71
N ILE A 14 24.93 5.07 5.02
CA ILE A 14 23.74 5.92 5.12
C ILE A 14 23.08 5.65 6.48
N ASN A 15 23.10 6.62 7.36
CA ASN A 15 22.33 6.57 8.59
C ASN A 15 20.91 7.03 8.31
N PHE A 16 19.91 6.28 8.76
CA PHE A 16 18.50 6.61 8.55
C PHE A 16 17.68 6.54 9.84
N SER A 17 16.63 7.32 9.89
CA SER A 17 15.58 7.28 10.90
C SER A 17 14.23 7.62 10.27
N GLY A 18 13.18 6.90 10.65
CA GLY A 18 11.85 7.09 10.06
C GLY A 18 10.79 6.23 10.71
N TRP A 19 9.67 6.07 10.04
CA TRP A 19 8.55 5.24 10.48
C TRP A 19 8.29 4.14 9.47
N GLY A 20 7.84 2.99 9.96
CA GLY A 20 7.53 1.84 9.15
C GLY A 20 6.40 1.02 9.72
N LEU A 21 5.92 0.10 8.91
CA LEU A 21 5.03 -0.99 9.29
C LEU A 21 5.85 -2.29 9.29
N ARG A 22 5.66 -3.11 10.32
CA ARG A 22 6.10 -4.50 10.29
C ARG A 22 4.88 -5.39 10.09
N ASP A 23 4.79 -6.04 8.96
CA ASP A 23 3.90 -7.16 8.75
C ASP A 23 4.64 -8.47 9.06
N HIS A 24 3.97 -9.39 9.71
CA HIS A 24 4.47 -10.73 9.95
C HIS A 24 3.34 -11.74 9.82
N SER A 25 3.32 -12.43 8.72
CA SER A 25 2.36 -13.49 8.44
C SER A 25 3.10 -14.76 8.02
N TRP A 26 2.54 -15.91 8.38
CA TRP A 26 3.09 -17.23 8.04
C TRP A 26 1.98 -18.17 7.61
N GLY A 27 2.36 -19.23 6.90
CA GLY A 27 1.47 -20.27 6.41
C GLY A 27 1.63 -20.48 4.90
N PRO A 28 0.90 -21.44 4.33
CA PRO A 28 0.90 -21.67 2.89
C PRO A 28 0.43 -20.44 2.12
N ARG A 29 1.17 -20.06 1.08
CA ARG A 29 0.86 -18.95 0.21
C ARG A 29 0.62 -19.45 -1.20
N PHE A 30 -0.59 -19.21 -1.69
CA PHE A 30 -1.01 -19.52 -3.06
C PHE A 30 -1.41 -18.22 -3.76
N TRP A 31 -0.42 -17.50 -4.27
CA TRP A 31 -0.66 -16.19 -4.90
C TRP A 31 -1.64 -16.29 -6.08
N GLN A 32 -1.68 -17.44 -6.74
CA GLN A 32 -2.61 -17.70 -7.84
C GLN A 32 -4.07 -17.84 -7.40
N SER A 33 -4.33 -18.09 -6.12
CA SER A 33 -5.71 -18.23 -5.60
C SER A 33 -6.44 -16.92 -5.39
N THR A 34 -5.70 -15.79 -5.38
CA THR A 34 -6.27 -14.45 -5.22
C THR A 34 -6.33 -13.78 -6.57
N PRO A 35 -7.53 -13.47 -7.11
CA PRO A 35 -7.66 -12.85 -8.44
C PRO A 35 -6.94 -11.51 -8.52
N SER A 36 -7.16 -10.66 -7.52
CA SER A 36 -6.50 -9.36 -7.41
C SER A 36 -6.77 -8.74 -6.04
N TYR A 37 -5.86 -7.89 -5.58
CA TYR A 37 -6.07 -7.05 -4.40
C TYR A 37 -5.24 -5.76 -4.47
N ARG A 38 -5.60 -4.80 -3.61
CA ARG A 38 -4.79 -3.60 -3.31
C ARG A 38 -4.54 -3.58 -1.82
N TRP A 39 -3.29 -3.46 -1.44
CA TRP A 39 -2.85 -3.34 -0.06
C TRP A 39 -2.09 -2.03 0.10
N ILE A 40 -2.62 -1.15 0.93
CA ILE A 40 -2.11 0.20 1.12
C ILE A 40 -1.70 0.35 2.57
N THR A 41 -0.48 0.81 2.79
CA THR A 41 0.00 1.19 4.12
C THR A 41 0.58 2.58 4.08
N CYS A 42 0.39 3.37 5.13
CA CYS A 42 0.95 4.70 5.21
C CYS A 42 1.19 5.12 6.66
N ASN A 43 2.28 5.84 6.89
CA ASN A 43 2.59 6.51 8.14
C ASN A 43 2.65 8.02 7.91
N PHE A 44 1.99 8.78 8.78
CA PHE A 44 1.93 10.24 8.79
C PHE A 44 2.67 10.83 10.00
N GLY A 45 3.76 10.21 10.41
CA GLY A 45 4.54 10.59 11.60
C GLY A 45 4.38 9.61 12.76
N ASP A 46 4.57 10.10 13.99
CA ASP A 46 4.65 9.25 15.19
C ASP A 46 3.31 8.57 15.54
N ASP A 47 2.19 9.29 15.37
CA ASP A 47 0.92 8.93 15.99
C ASP A 47 -0.18 8.57 14.99
N LEU A 48 0.07 8.67 13.69
CA LEU A 48 -0.95 8.41 12.70
C LEU A 48 -0.43 7.47 11.60
N GLY A 49 -1.17 6.40 11.40
CA GLY A 49 -0.91 5.43 10.33
C GLY A 49 -2.20 4.79 9.85
N LEU A 50 -2.19 4.24 8.65
CA LEU A 50 -3.32 3.49 8.12
C LEU A 50 -2.88 2.25 7.38
N ILE A 51 -3.80 1.30 7.33
CA ILE A 51 -3.76 0.13 6.47
C ILE A 51 -5.12 -0.05 5.80
N ILE A 52 -5.12 -0.27 4.50
CA ILE A 52 -6.32 -0.53 3.71
C ILE A 52 -6.08 -1.79 2.88
N THR A 53 -7.06 -2.68 2.85
CA THR A 53 -7.09 -3.82 1.94
C THR A 53 -8.36 -3.76 1.11
N THR A 54 -8.22 -3.86 -0.20
CA THR A 54 -9.35 -3.89 -1.13
C THR A 54 -9.25 -5.12 -2.03
N ASN A 55 -10.36 -5.46 -2.69
CA ASN A 55 -10.31 -6.30 -3.89
C ASN A 55 -9.70 -5.53 -5.08
N GLY A 56 -9.59 -6.18 -6.23
CA GLY A 56 -9.04 -5.57 -7.44
C GLY A 56 -9.84 -4.38 -7.98
N ASP A 57 -11.14 -4.31 -7.66
CA ASP A 57 -11.99 -3.18 -8.04
C ASP A 57 -11.79 -1.96 -7.12
N GLY A 58 -10.89 -2.05 -6.14
CA GLY A 58 -10.58 -0.98 -5.22
C GLY A 58 -11.60 -0.81 -4.09
N ILE A 59 -12.46 -1.82 -3.85
CA ILE A 59 -13.47 -1.78 -2.78
C ILE A 59 -13.03 -2.65 -1.62
N GLY A 60 -13.02 -2.10 -0.42
CA GLY A 60 -12.55 -2.81 0.76
C GLY A 60 -12.74 -2.07 2.06
N LYS A 61 -11.85 -2.32 3.01
CA LYS A 61 -11.88 -1.80 4.37
C LYS A 61 -10.46 -1.65 4.93
N GLY A 62 -10.35 -1.11 6.14
CA GLY A 62 -9.05 -0.91 6.77
C GLY A 62 -9.12 -0.46 8.21
N LEU A 63 -7.98 0.01 8.69
CA LEU A 63 -7.79 0.56 10.02
C LEU A 63 -7.00 1.87 9.93
N LEU A 64 -7.39 2.83 10.75
CA LEU A 64 -6.63 4.05 11.01
C LEU A 64 -6.12 3.98 12.45
N GLN A 65 -4.82 3.99 12.63
CA GLN A 65 -4.17 4.10 13.92
C GLN A 65 -4.03 5.58 14.28
N LYS A 66 -4.40 5.95 15.50
CA LYS A 66 -4.21 7.28 16.06
C LYS A 66 -3.67 7.14 17.49
N GLY A 67 -2.36 7.35 17.65
CA GLY A 67 -1.67 7.01 18.88
C GLY A 67 -1.79 5.51 19.18
N GLN A 68 -2.42 5.18 20.31
CA GLN A 68 -2.69 3.79 20.70
C GLN A 68 -4.10 3.30 20.30
N SER A 69 -4.92 4.17 19.71
CA SER A 69 -6.28 3.84 19.30
C SER A 69 -6.30 3.35 17.86
N LEU A 70 -7.22 2.42 17.59
CA LEU A 70 -7.53 1.93 16.25
C LEU A 70 -8.97 2.29 15.91
N GLU A 71 -9.15 3.02 14.83
CA GLU A 71 -10.46 3.37 14.28
C GLU A 71 -10.70 2.53 13.02
N LYS A 72 -11.88 1.95 12.89
CA LYS A 72 -12.22 1.16 11.69
C LYS A 72 -12.52 2.07 10.50
N ILE A 73 -11.95 1.71 9.36
CA ILE A 73 -12.38 2.15 8.03
C ILE A 73 -13.36 1.10 7.55
N GLU A 74 -14.65 1.36 7.68
CA GLU A 74 -15.72 0.40 7.35
C GLU A 74 -15.83 0.15 5.85
N ALA A 75 -15.55 1.19 5.05
CA ALA A 75 -15.51 1.07 3.62
C ALA A 75 -14.41 1.96 3.04
N ALA A 76 -13.66 1.40 2.12
CA ALA A 76 -12.70 2.11 1.28
C ALA A 76 -13.06 1.92 -0.19
N SER A 77 -12.94 2.99 -0.97
CA SER A 77 -13.07 2.96 -2.43
C SER A 77 -11.86 3.65 -3.02
N ILE A 78 -11.10 2.92 -3.85
CA ILE A 78 -9.84 3.40 -4.45
C ILE A 78 -10.05 3.50 -5.96
N LYS A 79 -9.75 4.69 -6.52
CA LYS A 79 -9.59 4.91 -7.95
C LYS A 79 -8.10 5.00 -8.26
N THR A 80 -7.67 4.31 -9.30
CA THR A 80 -6.25 4.23 -9.67
C THR A 80 -6.03 4.79 -11.07
N GLU A 81 -4.98 5.60 -11.19
CA GLU A 81 -4.40 6.00 -12.47
C GLU A 81 -3.20 5.09 -12.74
N PHE A 82 -3.24 4.40 -13.87
CA PHE A 82 -2.16 3.54 -14.34
C PHE A 82 -1.28 4.26 -15.36
N ASP A 83 -0.03 3.94 -15.37
CA ASP A 83 0.90 4.37 -16.41
C ASP A 83 0.64 3.58 -17.70
N SER A 84 0.49 4.28 -18.83
CA SER A 84 0.14 3.68 -20.12
C SER A 84 1.19 2.73 -20.66
N ASP A 85 2.46 2.99 -20.38
CA ASP A 85 3.57 2.26 -20.98
C ASP A 85 3.93 1.02 -20.17
N SER A 86 3.99 1.16 -18.85
CA SER A 86 4.33 0.06 -17.94
C SER A 86 3.12 -0.75 -17.48
N GLY A 87 1.92 -0.16 -17.50
CA GLY A 87 0.69 -0.74 -16.95
C GLY A 87 0.68 -0.81 -15.42
N PHE A 88 1.59 -0.09 -14.74
CA PHE A 88 1.66 -0.04 -13.29
C PHE A 88 0.91 1.18 -12.73
N HIS A 89 0.44 1.06 -11.49
CA HIS A 89 -0.23 2.18 -10.82
C HIS A 89 0.76 3.31 -10.55
N LYS A 90 0.36 4.54 -10.84
CA LYS A 90 1.18 5.74 -10.58
C LYS A 90 0.53 6.74 -9.64
N LYS A 91 -0.80 6.76 -9.59
CA LYS A 91 -1.56 7.55 -8.62
C LYS A 91 -2.78 6.80 -8.14
N LEU A 92 -3.24 7.14 -6.98
CA LEU A 92 -4.49 6.64 -6.42
C LEU A 92 -5.21 7.74 -5.64
N ASP A 93 -6.55 7.68 -5.68
CA ASP A 93 -7.44 8.49 -4.86
C ASP A 93 -8.42 7.58 -4.15
N ALA A 94 -8.53 7.71 -2.84
CA ALA A 94 -9.39 6.88 -2.03
C ALA A 94 -10.35 7.70 -1.16
N GLN A 95 -11.58 7.23 -1.07
CA GLN A 95 -12.55 7.68 -0.08
C GLN A 95 -12.66 6.62 1.02
N LEU A 96 -12.50 7.06 2.26
CA LEU A 96 -12.47 6.21 3.44
C LEU A 96 -13.64 6.58 4.34
N ARG A 97 -14.64 5.71 4.44
CA ARG A 97 -15.74 5.88 5.38
C ARG A 97 -15.38 5.25 6.72
N MET A 98 -15.28 6.08 7.72
CA MET A 98 -14.96 5.69 9.09
C MET A 98 -16.18 5.11 9.81
N GLU A 99 -15.97 4.35 10.86
CA GLU A 99 -17.02 3.76 11.72
C GLU A 99 -17.99 4.82 12.29
N ASN A 100 -17.49 6.03 12.57
CA ASN A 100 -18.30 7.15 13.06
C ASN A 100 -19.07 7.90 11.94
N GLY A 101 -19.04 7.39 10.70
CA GLY A 101 -19.69 8.01 9.54
C GLY A 101 -18.88 9.12 8.85
N GLN A 102 -17.76 9.56 9.41
CA GLN A 102 -16.89 10.54 8.77
C GLN A 102 -16.30 9.97 7.49
N VAL A 103 -16.22 10.79 6.45
CA VAL A 103 -15.49 10.44 5.22
C VAL A 103 -14.17 11.18 5.20
N ARG A 104 -13.09 10.44 4.93
CA ARG A 104 -11.76 10.98 4.75
C ARG A 104 -11.27 10.71 3.33
N CYS A 105 -10.44 11.60 2.81
CA CYS A 105 -9.86 11.50 1.48
C CYS A 105 -8.38 11.20 1.57
N LEU A 106 -7.93 10.18 0.85
CA LEU A 106 -6.52 9.82 0.73
C LEU A 106 -6.12 9.90 -0.73
N SER A 107 -5.11 10.69 -1.06
CA SER A 107 -4.47 10.66 -2.38
C SER A 107 -3.05 10.11 -2.26
N GLY A 108 -2.58 9.42 -3.30
CA GLY A 108 -1.24 8.84 -3.36
C GLY A 108 -0.57 9.05 -4.71
N THR A 109 0.72 9.33 -4.69
CA THR A 109 1.58 9.38 -5.86
C THR A 109 2.74 8.43 -5.68
N VAL A 110 2.89 7.48 -6.57
CA VAL A 110 4.00 6.52 -6.56
C VAL A 110 5.28 7.25 -6.96
N ILE A 111 6.29 7.16 -6.09
CA ILE A 111 7.60 7.83 -6.25
C ILE A 111 8.74 6.86 -6.52
N GLY A 112 8.51 5.57 -6.35
CA GLY A 112 9.42 4.48 -6.66
C GLY A 112 8.63 3.20 -6.85
N TYR A 113 9.09 2.32 -7.72
CA TYR A 113 8.31 1.15 -8.12
C TYR A 113 9.20 -0.08 -8.32
N ILE A 114 8.77 -1.21 -7.75
CA ILE A 114 9.42 -2.51 -7.94
C ILE A 114 8.40 -3.48 -8.54
N PRO A 115 8.59 -3.92 -9.80
CA PRO A 115 7.75 -4.93 -10.41
C PRO A 115 8.19 -6.33 -9.97
N LEU A 116 7.28 -7.11 -9.43
CA LEU A 116 7.48 -8.51 -9.12
C LEU A 116 6.58 -9.38 -10.01
N ARG A 117 7.07 -10.55 -10.35
CA ARG A 117 6.32 -11.55 -11.13
C ARG A 117 6.52 -12.92 -10.53
N ASN A 118 5.42 -13.62 -10.30
CA ASN A 118 5.44 -15.03 -9.93
C ASN A 118 4.81 -15.85 -11.06
N ARG A 119 5.60 -16.75 -11.64
CA ARG A 119 5.16 -17.68 -12.68
C ARG A 119 5.16 -19.08 -12.11
N ARG A 120 3.98 -19.68 -11.96
CA ARG A 120 3.83 -21.04 -11.43
C ARG A 120 2.66 -21.74 -12.10
N SER A 121 2.89 -22.97 -12.58
CA SER A 121 1.83 -23.84 -13.12
C SER A 121 0.98 -23.19 -14.23
N GLY A 122 1.61 -22.41 -15.13
CA GLY A 122 0.92 -21.71 -16.22
C GLY A 122 0.23 -20.41 -15.81
N ALA A 123 0.15 -20.09 -14.53
CA ALA A 123 -0.37 -18.82 -14.06
C ALA A 123 0.75 -17.77 -13.93
N ASN A 124 0.41 -16.53 -14.18
CA ASN A 124 1.33 -15.39 -14.09
C ASN A 124 0.70 -14.33 -13.17
N THR A 125 1.25 -14.20 -11.96
CA THR A 125 0.86 -13.18 -11.00
C THR A 125 1.78 -11.99 -11.12
N ARG A 126 1.23 -10.81 -11.36
CA ARG A 126 1.96 -9.53 -11.34
C ARG A 126 1.73 -8.85 -10.00
N ILE A 127 2.81 -8.38 -9.38
CA ILE A 127 2.73 -7.60 -8.16
C ILE A 127 3.49 -6.30 -8.38
N GLY A 128 2.87 -5.20 -8.05
CA GLY A 128 3.46 -3.88 -8.10
C GLY A 128 3.69 -3.32 -6.70
N GLU A 129 4.94 -3.20 -6.30
CA GLU A 129 5.35 -2.61 -5.04
C GLU A 129 5.65 -1.12 -5.25
N GLY A 130 4.69 -0.26 -4.96
CA GLY A 130 4.84 1.18 -5.12
C GLY A 130 5.22 1.89 -3.82
N MET A 131 6.44 2.41 -3.69
CA MET A 131 6.73 3.40 -2.68
C MET A 131 5.92 4.66 -2.99
N THR A 132 5.04 5.05 -2.09
CA THR A 132 4.00 6.06 -2.37
C THR A 132 4.04 7.18 -1.34
N LYS A 133 4.02 8.40 -1.87
CA LYS A 133 3.79 9.62 -1.09
C LYS A 133 2.30 9.87 -1.02
N TYR A 134 1.75 9.91 0.19
CA TYR A 134 0.33 10.10 0.46
C TYR A 134 0.00 11.48 1.01
N ARG A 135 -1.24 11.90 0.77
CA ARG A 135 -1.88 13.03 1.45
C ARG A 135 -3.22 12.58 2.01
N LEU A 136 -3.42 12.78 3.30
CA LEU A 136 -4.70 12.54 3.97
C LEU A 136 -5.39 13.87 4.21
N ASP A 137 -6.63 14.00 3.69
CA ASP A 137 -7.45 15.22 3.72
C ASP A 137 -6.69 16.47 3.19
N GLU A 138 -5.81 16.26 2.20
CA GLU A 138 -4.95 17.28 1.58
C GLU A 138 -3.95 17.98 2.52
N LYS A 139 -3.99 17.65 3.81
CA LYS A 139 -3.23 18.34 4.87
C LYS A 139 -2.03 17.54 5.37
N LEU A 140 -2.23 16.26 5.64
CA LEU A 140 -1.19 15.42 6.25
C LEU A 140 -0.43 14.67 5.17
N VAL A 141 0.88 14.85 5.14
CA VAL A 141 1.76 14.13 4.22
C VAL A 141 2.35 12.93 4.92
N GLY A 142 2.29 11.78 4.27
CA GLY A 142 2.85 10.53 4.75
C GLY A 142 3.50 9.72 3.64
N TYR A 143 4.14 8.62 4.02
CA TYR A 143 4.81 7.71 3.10
C TYR A 143 4.49 6.27 3.48
N GLY A 144 4.46 5.41 2.48
CA GLY A 144 4.21 4.00 2.67
C GLY A 144 4.17 3.22 1.37
N LEU A 145 3.57 2.04 1.42
CA LEU A 145 3.51 1.12 0.30
C LEU A 145 2.11 1.11 -0.32
N SER A 146 2.06 1.05 -1.63
CA SER A 146 0.88 0.62 -2.39
C SER A 146 1.23 -0.65 -3.15
N GLU A 147 0.77 -1.79 -2.65
CA GLU A 147 0.96 -3.08 -3.27
C GLU A 147 -0.29 -3.46 -4.06
N TYR A 148 -0.09 -3.75 -5.35
CA TYR A 148 -1.15 -4.17 -6.26
C TYR A 148 -0.82 -5.54 -6.81
N LEU A 149 -1.68 -6.51 -6.52
CA LEU A 149 -1.58 -7.85 -7.08
C LEU A 149 -2.70 -8.06 -8.10
N ASP A 150 -2.32 -8.52 -9.29
CA ASP A 150 -3.23 -8.89 -10.36
C ASP A 150 -2.78 -10.20 -11.02
N GLN A 151 -3.73 -11.09 -11.31
CA GLN A 151 -3.44 -12.22 -12.18
C GLN A 151 -3.39 -11.71 -13.62
N ALA A 152 -2.31 -11.99 -14.33
CA ALA A 152 -2.21 -11.70 -15.75
C ALA A 152 -2.78 -12.85 -16.57
N GLU A 153 -3.38 -12.53 -17.71
CA GLU A 153 -3.81 -13.54 -18.68
C GLU A 153 -2.64 -14.45 -19.03
N PRO A 154 -2.88 -15.77 -19.22
CA PRO A 154 -1.87 -16.68 -19.72
C PRO A 154 -1.38 -16.19 -21.09
N THR A 155 -0.09 -15.97 -21.21
CA THR A 155 0.57 -15.65 -22.48
C THR A 155 0.98 -16.92 -23.22
#